data_21d6efe210cd328bd50375a9077478b2
#
_entry.id   21d6efe210cd328bd50375a9077478b2
#
_cell.length_a   1.000
_cell.length_b   1.000
_cell.length_c   1.000
_cell.angle_alpha   90.00
_cell.angle_beta   90.00
_cell.angle_gamma   90.00
#
_symmetry.space_group_name_H-M   'P 1'
#
loop_
_entity.id
_entity.type
_entity.pdbx_description
1 polymer ?
#
loop_
_entity_poly.entity_id
_entity_poly.type
_entity_poly.pdbx_seq_one_letter_code
_entity_poly.pdbx_strand_id
1 'polypeptide(L)'
;MDFFTVPTVTFQLLYCFFVIAHGRRKILHCNVTRHPTAEWVVQQLREAFPEAGPYRYVILDRDSKFDHEVITFLKATGLQPKRTSVRAPWQNGIAERWVGSCRREILNHVIALNEQHLRRLIRDYVKYHHEDRTHDSLKKDTPNKRAVVPRPSASATVISMPRLGGLHHRYGWREVA
;
A
#
# COMPACT_ATOMS: atom_id res chain seq x y z
N MET A 1 6.16 -5.43 6.02
CA MET A 1 6.07 -3.98 6.22
C MET A 1 7.36 -3.31 5.81
N ASP A 2 7.30 -2.04 5.48
CA ASP A 2 8.48 -1.30 5.01
C ASP A 2 8.26 0.20 5.06
N PHE A 3 9.33 0.96 4.76
CA PHE A 3 9.30 2.40 4.52
C PHE A 3 9.75 2.73 3.10
N PHE A 4 9.25 3.82 2.58
CA PHE A 4 9.85 4.50 1.43
C PHE A 4 9.76 6.02 1.63
N THR A 5 10.58 6.75 0.89
CA THR A 5 10.66 8.21 1.04
C THR A 5 10.15 8.94 -0.20
N VAL A 6 9.56 10.12 0.03
CA VAL A 6 9.07 11.02 -1.01
C VAL A 6 9.54 12.44 -0.69
N PRO A 7 10.28 13.12 -1.59
CA PRO A 7 10.61 14.52 -1.41
C PRO A 7 9.38 15.41 -1.68
N THR A 8 9.26 16.49 -0.94
CA THR A 8 8.27 17.53 -1.19
C THR A 8 8.79 18.57 -2.20
N VAL A 9 7.92 19.47 -2.65
CA VAL A 9 8.29 20.64 -3.47
C VAL A 9 9.39 21.51 -2.83
N THR A 10 9.50 21.50 -1.51
CA THR A 10 10.55 22.21 -0.74
C THR A 10 11.74 21.32 -0.39
N PHE A 11 11.88 20.16 -1.04
CA PHE A 11 12.93 19.16 -0.80
C PHE A 11 12.95 18.56 0.62
N GLN A 12 11.91 18.76 1.40
CA GLN A 12 11.76 18.05 2.68
C GLN A 12 11.43 16.59 2.42
N LEU A 13 12.09 15.68 3.13
CA LEU A 13 11.88 14.26 2.99
C LEU A 13 10.73 13.79 3.87
N LEU A 14 9.74 13.14 3.27
CA LEU A 14 8.63 12.49 3.97
C LEU A 14 8.83 10.98 3.93
N TYR A 15 8.51 10.31 5.02
CA TYR A 15 8.58 8.86 5.18
C TYR A 15 7.17 8.27 5.10
N CYS A 16 6.97 7.36 4.18
CA CYS A 16 5.74 6.59 4.05
C CYS A 16 5.96 5.21 4.66
N PHE A 17 5.26 4.91 5.74
CA PHE A 17 5.20 3.58 6.34
C PHE A 17 4.02 2.81 5.80
N PHE A 18 4.17 1.50 5.60
CA PHE A 18 3.04 0.63 5.23
C PHE A 18 3.20 -0.80 5.72
N VAL A 19 2.05 -1.43 5.92
CA VAL A 19 1.91 -2.85 6.22
C VAL A 19 1.10 -3.51 5.12
N ILE A 20 1.63 -4.55 4.49
CA ILE A 20 1.00 -5.27 3.39
C ILE A 20 0.80 -6.74 3.72
N ALA A 21 -0.42 -7.25 3.55
CA ALA A 21 -0.74 -8.67 3.68
C ALA A 21 -0.33 -9.43 2.42
N HIS A 22 0.48 -10.49 2.58
CA HIS A 22 1.07 -11.22 1.46
C HIS A 22 0.05 -11.98 0.63
N GLY A 23 -1.01 -12.54 1.23
CA GLY A 23 -1.98 -13.40 0.53
C GLY A 23 -2.71 -12.67 -0.60
N ARG A 24 -3.35 -11.55 -0.28
CA ARG A 24 -4.14 -10.77 -1.25
C ARG A 24 -3.50 -9.46 -1.67
N ARG A 25 -2.26 -9.16 -1.27
CA ARG A 25 -1.58 -7.87 -1.53
C ARG A 25 -2.33 -6.67 -0.94
N LYS A 26 -3.12 -6.89 0.10
CA LYS A 26 -3.92 -5.86 0.74
C LYS A 26 -3.04 -4.99 1.64
N ILE A 27 -3.10 -3.68 1.48
CA ILE A 27 -2.48 -2.73 2.40
C ILE A 27 -3.35 -2.68 3.66
N LEU A 28 -2.80 -3.14 4.77
CA LEU A 28 -3.50 -3.15 6.06
C LEU A 28 -3.47 -1.78 6.70
N HIS A 29 -2.33 -1.10 6.53
CA HIS A 29 -2.12 0.25 7.06
C HIS A 29 -1.11 1.01 6.19
N CYS A 30 -1.29 2.31 6.09
CA CYS A 30 -0.32 3.19 5.46
C CYS A 30 -0.44 4.60 6.05
N ASN A 31 0.67 5.20 6.41
CA ASN A 31 0.71 6.56 6.93
C ASN A 31 2.03 7.27 6.56
N VAL A 32 2.03 8.59 6.67
CA VAL A 32 3.14 9.47 6.30
C VAL A 32 3.57 10.30 7.50
N THR A 33 4.87 10.50 7.67
CA THR A 33 5.43 11.39 8.69
C THR A 33 6.76 12.00 8.23
N ARG A 34 7.14 13.12 8.84
CA ARG A 34 8.50 13.69 8.76
C ARG A 34 9.45 13.02 9.74
N HIS A 35 8.91 12.50 10.85
CA HIS A 35 9.67 12.02 12.00
C HIS A 35 9.27 10.58 12.36
N PRO A 36 9.84 9.58 11.67
CA PRO A 36 9.51 8.17 11.89
C PRO A 36 10.20 7.62 13.15
N THR A 37 9.78 8.09 14.33
CA THR A 37 10.29 7.60 15.64
C THR A 37 9.75 6.19 15.91
N ALA A 38 10.40 5.45 16.81
CA ALA A 38 9.94 4.13 17.24
C ALA A 38 8.52 4.18 17.82
N GLU A 39 8.23 5.14 18.68
CA GLU A 39 6.91 5.38 19.25
C GLU A 39 5.84 5.59 18.15
N TRP A 40 6.18 6.40 17.14
CA TRP A 40 5.29 6.61 16.00
C TRP A 40 5.04 5.31 15.24
N VAL A 41 6.08 4.50 14.99
CA VAL A 41 5.95 3.20 14.32
C VAL A 41 5.07 2.25 15.14
N VAL A 42 5.28 2.17 16.45
CA VAL A 42 4.45 1.36 17.36
C VAL A 42 2.98 1.79 17.28
N GLN A 43 2.69 3.10 17.24
CA GLN A 43 1.33 3.58 17.06
C GLN A 43 0.74 3.14 15.71
N GLN A 44 1.51 3.21 14.61
CA GLN A 44 1.04 2.72 13.31
C GLN A 44 0.77 1.21 13.33
N LEU A 45 1.55 0.44 14.07
CA LEU A 45 1.34 -0.99 14.22
C LEU A 45 0.09 -1.33 15.05
N ARG A 46 -0.25 -0.54 16.07
CA ARG A 46 -1.52 -0.66 16.79
C ARG A 46 -2.72 -0.44 15.86
N GLU A 47 -2.63 0.53 14.97
CA GLU A 47 -3.66 0.81 13.96
C GLU A 47 -3.73 -0.27 12.87
N ALA A 48 -2.59 -0.86 12.50
CA ALA A 48 -2.53 -1.96 11.53
C ALA A 48 -3.08 -3.27 12.08
N PHE A 49 -2.93 -3.51 13.40
CA PHE A 49 -3.29 -4.73 14.10
C PHE A 49 -4.12 -4.41 15.36
N PRO A 50 -5.34 -3.88 15.21
CA PRO A 50 -6.18 -3.51 16.36
C PRO A 50 -6.64 -4.72 17.16
N GLU A 51 -6.66 -5.90 16.56
CA GLU A 51 -7.04 -7.17 17.17
C GLU A 51 -6.06 -8.28 16.74
N ALA A 52 -6.05 -9.39 17.48
CA ALA A 52 -5.32 -10.59 17.10
C ALA A 52 -5.85 -11.12 15.76
N GLY A 53 -5.17 -10.77 14.68
CA GLY A 53 -5.54 -11.15 13.32
C GLY A 53 -4.97 -12.52 12.92
N PRO A 54 -5.23 -12.99 11.69
CA PRO A 54 -4.74 -14.28 11.19
C PRO A 54 -3.24 -14.27 10.89
N TYR A 55 -2.55 -13.21 11.24
CA TYR A 55 -1.14 -13.01 10.91
C TYR A 55 -0.25 -13.59 12.00
N ARG A 56 0.71 -14.42 11.60
CA ARG A 56 1.69 -15.02 12.50
C ARG A 56 3.07 -14.37 12.39
N TYR A 57 3.43 -13.94 11.19
CA TYR A 57 4.76 -13.41 10.88
C TYR A 57 4.65 -12.01 10.30
N VAL A 58 5.63 -11.15 10.66
CA VAL A 58 5.85 -9.85 10.05
C VAL A 58 7.25 -9.81 9.48
N ILE A 59 7.37 -9.61 8.17
CA ILE A 59 8.66 -9.40 7.50
C ILE A 59 8.99 -7.91 7.55
N LEU A 60 10.21 -7.60 7.94
CA LEU A 60 10.77 -6.25 8.00
C LEU A 60 12.22 -6.29 7.56
N ASP A 61 12.70 -5.21 7.03
CA ASP A 61 14.10 -5.04 6.68
C ASP A 61 14.96 -4.71 7.92
N ARG A 62 16.23 -4.32 7.70
CA ARG A 62 17.16 -3.94 8.76
C ARG A 62 17.22 -2.43 8.98
N ASP A 63 16.18 -1.69 8.57
CA ASP A 63 16.12 -0.26 8.86
C ASP A 63 16.16 -0.02 10.38
N SER A 64 16.93 0.96 10.80
CA SER A 64 17.08 1.35 12.21
C SER A 64 15.77 1.83 12.85
N LYS A 65 14.80 2.24 12.05
CA LYS A 65 13.44 2.58 12.52
C LYS A 65 12.68 1.39 13.11
N PHE A 66 13.07 0.16 12.75
CA PHE A 66 12.56 -1.07 13.34
C PHE A 66 13.48 -1.53 14.48
N ASP A 67 13.58 -0.73 15.49
CA ASP A 67 14.45 -0.93 16.65
C ASP A 67 13.92 -1.98 17.63
N HIS A 68 14.52 -2.02 18.83
CA HIS A 68 14.16 -2.95 19.89
C HIS A 68 12.73 -2.72 20.40
N GLU A 69 12.25 -1.48 20.48
CA GLU A 69 10.91 -1.16 20.96
C GLU A 69 9.84 -1.69 20.01
N VAL A 70 10.01 -1.46 18.70
CA VAL A 70 9.13 -2.01 17.66
C VAL A 70 9.11 -3.55 17.68
N ILE A 71 10.26 -4.19 17.83
CA ILE A 71 10.37 -5.65 17.91
C ILE A 71 9.67 -6.19 19.16
N THR A 72 9.84 -5.54 20.29
CA THR A 72 9.20 -5.91 21.56
C THR A 72 7.68 -5.80 21.45
N PHE A 73 7.19 -4.70 20.88
CA PHE A 73 5.75 -4.52 20.63
C PHE A 73 5.17 -5.64 19.75
N LEU A 74 5.81 -5.95 18.62
CA LEU A 74 5.35 -7.02 17.72
C LEU A 74 5.27 -8.37 18.43
N LYS A 75 6.28 -8.72 19.24
CA LYS A 75 6.27 -9.97 20.03
C LYS A 75 5.16 -9.96 21.08
N ALA A 76 4.92 -8.86 21.75
CA ALA A 76 3.86 -8.73 22.76
C ALA A 76 2.46 -8.88 22.17
N THR A 77 2.27 -8.53 20.88
CA THR A 77 1.00 -8.77 20.15
C THR A 77 0.88 -10.17 19.55
N GLY A 78 1.83 -11.08 19.82
CA GLY A 78 1.83 -12.45 19.30
C GLY A 78 2.42 -12.58 17.88
N LEU A 79 2.84 -11.49 17.26
CA LEU A 79 3.46 -11.49 15.95
C LEU A 79 4.95 -11.86 16.05
N GLN A 80 5.42 -12.68 15.12
CA GLN A 80 6.82 -13.05 15.05
C GLN A 80 7.55 -12.20 14.00
N PRO A 81 8.40 -11.25 14.40
CA PRO A 81 9.19 -10.44 13.47
C PRO A 81 10.25 -11.31 12.78
N LYS A 82 10.34 -11.22 11.46
CA LYS A 82 11.34 -11.87 10.62
C LYS A 82 12.11 -10.80 9.86
N ARG A 83 13.34 -10.55 10.26
CA ARG A 83 14.22 -9.62 9.56
C ARG A 83 14.80 -10.26 8.31
N THR A 84 14.86 -9.48 7.22
CA THR A 84 15.57 -9.90 6.00
C THR A 84 17.07 -10.07 6.27
N SER A 85 17.73 -10.89 5.47
CA SER A 85 19.18 -11.00 5.48
C SER A 85 19.83 -9.71 4.97
N VAL A 86 21.09 -9.49 5.32
CA VAL A 86 21.86 -8.35 4.82
C VAL A 86 21.93 -8.40 3.30
N ARG A 87 21.63 -7.29 2.62
CA ARG A 87 21.66 -7.16 1.15
C ARG A 87 20.73 -8.14 0.42
N ALA A 88 19.61 -8.54 1.04
CA ALA A 88 18.65 -9.46 0.45
C ALA A 88 17.24 -8.83 0.29
N PRO A 89 17.08 -7.77 -0.53
CA PRO A 89 15.79 -7.08 -0.70
C PRO A 89 14.70 -8.01 -1.26
N TRP A 90 15.06 -9.02 -2.06
CA TRP A 90 14.11 -10.00 -2.59
C TRP A 90 13.33 -10.77 -1.50
N GLN A 91 13.82 -10.83 -0.26
CA GLN A 91 13.12 -11.43 0.87
C GLN A 91 11.90 -10.61 1.30
N ASN A 92 11.84 -9.31 0.94
CA ASN A 92 10.67 -8.44 1.10
C ASN A 92 10.06 -8.02 -0.26
N GLY A 93 10.20 -8.86 -1.28
CA GLY A 93 9.87 -8.55 -2.68
C GLY A 93 8.41 -8.12 -2.93
N ILE A 94 7.48 -8.44 -2.03
CA ILE A 94 6.09 -7.96 -2.11
C ILE A 94 6.01 -6.48 -1.74
N ALA A 95 6.69 -6.06 -0.68
CA ALA A 95 6.77 -4.67 -0.28
C ALA A 95 7.49 -3.83 -1.35
N GLU A 96 8.64 -4.30 -1.83
CA GLU A 96 9.41 -3.66 -2.89
C GLU A 96 8.57 -3.45 -4.17
N ARG A 97 7.81 -4.47 -4.56
CA ARG A 97 6.93 -4.37 -5.74
C ARG A 97 5.82 -3.36 -5.54
N TRP A 98 5.24 -3.26 -4.35
CA TRP A 98 4.22 -2.26 -4.06
C TRP A 98 4.80 -0.85 -4.13
N VAL A 99 5.97 -0.62 -3.51
CA VAL A 99 6.71 0.66 -3.59
C VAL A 99 6.97 1.04 -5.04
N GLY A 100 7.50 0.09 -5.84
CA GLY A 100 7.75 0.30 -7.27
C GLY A 100 6.49 0.65 -8.07
N SER A 101 5.36 0.01 -7.75
CA SER A 101 4.07 0.32 -8.38
C SER A 101 3.58 1.71 -7.97
N CYS A 102 3.61 2.04 -6.67
CA CYS A 102 3.24 3.35 -6.15
C CYS A 102 4.05 4.49 -6.82
N ARG A 103 5.37 4.28 -6.98
CA ARG A 103 6.23 5.25 -7.68
C ARG A 103 5.81 5.44 -9.14
N ARG A 104 5.71 4.37 -9.90
CA ARG A 104 5.40 4.44 -11.34
C ARG A 104 3.98 4.92 -11.63
N GLU A 105 3.02 4.55 -10.79
CA GLU A 105 1.59 4.73 -11.08
C GLU A 105 1.02 6.05 -10.53
N ILE A 106 1.71 6.68 -9.55
CA ILE A 106 1.27 7.97 -9.01
C ILE A 106 2.43 8.92 -8.69
N LEU A 107 3.45 8.51 -7.93
CA LEU A 107 4.42 9.45 -7.39
C LEU A 107 5.33 10.08 -8.44
N ASN A 108 5.57 9.43 -9.56
CA ASN A 108 6.33 10.00 -10.68
C ASN A 108 5.51 11.02 -11.51
N HIS A 109 4.22 11.16 -11.24
CA HIS A 109 3.32 12.04 -11.97
C HIS A 109 2.85 13.24 -11.13
N VAL A 110 3.28 13.34 -9.88
CA VAL A 110 2.81 14.37 -8.97
C VAL A 110 3.92 14.79 -7.98
N ILE A 111 3.98 16.09 -7.68
CA ILE A 111 4.90 16.61 -6.67
C ILE A 111 4.15 16.75 -5.35
N ALA A 112 4.65 16.10 -4.29
CA ALA A 112 4.08 16.25 -2.96
C ALA A 112 4.34 17.67 -2.42
N LEU A 113 3.28 18.39 -2.04
CA LEU A 113 3.42 19.74 -1.49
C LEU A 113 3.83 19.70 -0.03
N ASN A 114 3.20 18.81 0.73
CA ASN A 114 3.40 18.65 2.17
C ASN A 114 2.92 17.25 2.61
N GLU A 115 3.05 16.97 3.90
CA GLU A 115 2.66 15.69 4.51
C GLU A 115 1.16 15.37 4.30
N GLN A 116 0.27 16.34 4.52
CA GLN A 116 -1.17 16.14 4.35
C GLN A 116 -1.54 15.84 2.89
N HIS A 117 -0.91 16.53 1.94
CA HIS A 117 -1.10 16.27 0.52
C HIS A 117 -0.64 14.84 0.15
N LEU A 118 0.55 14.44 0.61
CA LEU A 118 1.05 13.10 0.35
C LEU A 118 0.17 12.01 0.99
N ARG A 119 -0.31 12.21 2.22
CA ARG A 119 -1.27 11.28 2.86
C ARG A 119 -2.52 11.08 2.01
N ARG A 120 -3.08 12.16 1.46
CA ARG A 120 -4.25 12.08 0.57
C ARG A 120 -3.93 11.28 -0.69
N LEU A 121 -2.82 11.58 -1.37
CA LEU A 121 -2.40 10.87 -2.58
C LEU A 121 -2.21 9.36 -2.34
N ILE A 122 -1.53 9.00 -1.26
CA ILE A 122 -1.30 7.59 -0.91
C ILE A 122 -2.60 6.90 -0.53
N ARG A 123 -3.49 7.53 0.23
CA ARG A 123 -4.81 6.98 0.55
C ARG A 123 -5.64 6.71 -0.70
N ASP A 124 -5.68 7.65 -1.63
CA ASP A 124 -6.41 7.51 -2.89
C ASP A 124 -5.79 6.40 -3.75
N TYR A 125 -4.45 6.29 -3.77
CA TYR A 125 -3.75 5.19 -4.44
C TYR A 125 -4.04 3.83 -3.79
N VAL A 126 -4.05 3.72 -2.46
CA VAL A 126 -4.40 2.49 -1.74
C VAL A 126 -5.83 2.06 -2.08
N LYS A 127 -6.78 3.00 -2.17
CA LYS A 127 -8.15 2.71 -2.60
C LYS A 127 -8.17 2.14 -4.02
N TYR A 128 -7.51 2.80 -4.98
CA TYR A 128 -7.37 2.30 -6.35
C TYR A 128 -6.72 0.91 -6.39
N HIS A 129 -5.62 0.72 -5.64
CA HIS A 129 -4.91 -0.55 -5.54
C HIS A 129 -5.82 -1.69 -5.05
N HIS A 130 -6.69 -1.42 -4.09
CA HIS A 130 -7.60 -2.41 -3.53
C HIS A 130 -8.80 -2.73 -4.42
N GLU A 131 -9.37 -1.74 -5.08
CA GLU A 131 -10.68 -1.84 -5.74
C GLU A 131 -10.58 -2.04 -7.25
N ASP A 132 -9.59 -1.44 -7.89
CA ASP A 132 -9.55 -1.33 -9.36
C ASP A 132 -8.29 -1.96 -9.98
N ARG A 133 -7.14 -1.91 -9.29
CA ARG A 133 -5.89 -2.42 -9.80
C ARG A 133 -5.87 -3.94 -9.82
N THR A 134 -5.71 -4.52 -11.01
CA THR A 134 -5.59 -5.97 -11.17
C THR A 134 -4.16 -6.45 -10.92
N HIS A 135 -4.02 -7.68 -10.41
CA HIS A 135 -2.75 -8.29 -10.08
C HIS A 135 -2.58 -9.66 -10.73
N ASP A 136 -1.48 -9.87 -11.45
CA ASP A 136 -1.21 -11.16 -12.10
C ASP A 136 -1.14 -12.31 -11.10
N SER A 137 -0.52 -12.08 -9.94
CA SER A 137 -0.44 -13.08 -8.86
C SER A 137 -1.81 -13.41 -8.23
N LEU A 138 -2.85 -12.63 -8.50
CA LEU A 138 -4.22 -12.85 -8.08
C LEU A 138 -5.13 -13.28 -9.24
N LYS A 139 -4.56 -13.80 -10.35
CA LYS A 139 -5.28 -14.19 -11.57
C LYS A 139 -6.09 -13.02 -12.15
N LYS A 140 -5.47 -11.86 -12.26
CA LYS A 140 -6.06 -10.58 -12.71
C LYS A 140 -7.19 -10.04 -11.80
N ASP A 141 -7.35 -10.58 -10.61
CA ASP A 141 -8.28 -10.04 -9.62
C ASP A 141 -7.65 -8.86 -8.82
N THR A 142 -8.49 -8.12 -8.10
CA THR A 142 -8.08 -7.05 -7.20
C THR A 142 -7.91 -7.57 -5.76
N PRO A 143 -7.17 -6.89 -4.88
CA PRO A 143 -7.07 -7.26 -3.47
C PRO A 143 -8.42 -7.42 -2.77
N ASN A 144 -9.40 -6.59 -3.09
CA ASN A 144 -10.75 -6.63 -2.52
C ASN A 144 -11.73 -7.57 -3.26
N LYS A 145 -11.25 -8.36 -4.25
CA LYS A 145 -12.10 -9.29 -5.03
C LYS A 145 -13.22 -8.55 -5.77
N ARG A 146 -12.86 -7.88 -6.84
CA ARG A 146 -13.85 -7.22 -7.69
C ARG A 146 -14.64 -8.25 -8.51
N ALA A 147 -15.96 -8.24 -8.38
CA ALA A 147 -16.81 -9.07 -9.22
C ALA A 147 -16.64 -8.72 -10.70
N VAL A 148 -16.55 -9.74 -11.55
CA VAL A 148 -16.60 -9.59 -13.00
C VAL A 148 -18.05 -9.31 -13.40
N VAL A 149 -18.29 -8.17 -14.03
CA VAL A 149 -19.60 -7.80 -14.55
C VAL A 149 -19.67 -8.20 -16.02
N PRO A 150 -20.48 -9.19 -16.40
CA PRO A 150 -20.65 -9.57 -17.79
C PRO A 150 -21.28 -8.42 -18.58
N ARG A 151 -21.13 -8.44 -19.90
CA ARG A 151 -21.81 -7.49 -20.78
C ARG A 151 -23.33 -7.65 -20.65
N PRO A 152 -24.08 -6.61 -20.24
CA PRO A 152 -25.51 -6.77 -19.94
C PRO A 152 -26.37 -6.98 -21.19
N SER A 153 -26.01 -6.37 -22.34
CA SER A 153 -26.72 -6.52 -23.61
C SER A 153 -25.79 -6.33 -24.80
N ALA A 154 -26.23 -6.71 -25.98
CA ALA A 154 -25.46 -6.51 -27.23
C ALA A 154 -25.24 -5.04 -27.55
N SER A 155 -26.14 -4.14 -27.12
CA SER A 155 -26.05 -2.69 -27.30
C SER A 155 -25.19 -1.99 -26.24
N ALA A 156 -24.84 -2.67 -25.13
CA ALA A 156 -24.05 -2.07 -24.07
C ALA A 156 -22.65 -1.67 -24.56
N THR A 157 -22.25 -0.46 -24.20
CA THR A 157 -20.94 0.14 -24.56
C THR A 157 -20.00 0.17 -23.35
N VAL A 158 -18.70 0.10 -23.63
CA VAL A 158 -17.67 0.26 -22.60
C VAL A 158 -17.58 1.72 -22.21
N ILE A 159 -17.64 2.01 -20.91
CA ILE A 159 -17.34 3.32 -20.35
C ILE A 159 -16.08 3.31 -19.54
N SER A 160 -15.37 4.42 -19.55
CA SER A 160 -14.15 4.68 -18.81
C SER A 160 -14.44 5.64 -17.66
N MET A 161 -14.11 5.23 -16.45
CA MET A 161 -14.29 6.02 -15.24
C MET A 161 -12.91 6.40 -14.66
N PRO A 162 -12.55 7.70 -14.62
CA PRO A 162 -11.23 8.11 -14.19
C PRO A 162 -10.96 7.76 -12.72
N ARG A 163 -9.70 7.43 -12.44
CA ARG A 163 -9.11 7.20 -11.13
C ARG A 163 -7.83 8.00 -11.00
N LEU A 164 -7.48 8.38 -9.77
CA LEU A 164 -6.22 9.09 -9.48
C LEU A 164 -6.01 10.33 -10.37
N GLY A 165 -7.05 11.18 -10.48
CA GLY A 165 -6.98 12.38 -11.31
C GLY A 165 -6.90 12.11 -12.83
N GLY A 166 -7.30 10.92 -13.29
CA GLY A 166 -7.24 10.52 -14.70
C GLY A 166 -5.98 9.75 -15.11
N LEU A 167 -5.03 9.53 -14.19
CA LEU A 167 -3.84 8.71 -14.45
C LEU A 167 -4.20 7.24 -14.73
N HIS A 168 -5.27 6.76 -14.13
CA HIS A 168 -5.79 5.42 -14.32
C HIS A 168 -7.30 5.45 -14.53
N HIS A 169 -7.84 4.33 -15.01
CA HIS A 169 -9.26 4.21 -15.32
C HIS A 169 -9.80 2.87 -14.84
N ARG A 170 -11.06 2.90 -14.39
CA ARG A 170 -11.90 1.72 -14.26
C ARG A 170 -12.81 1.64 -15.47
N TYR A 171 -12.94 0.46 -16.04
CA TYR A 171 -13.84 0.21 -17.15
C TYR A 171 -15.08 -0.54 -16.66
N GLY A 172 -16.21 -0.23 -17.26
CA GLY A 172 -17.49 -0.85 -16.97
C GLY A 172 -18.40 -0.80 -18.20
N TRP A 173 -19.59 -1.31 -18.06
CA TRP A 173 -20.64 -1.30 -19.10
C TRP A 173 -21.66 -0.21 -18.84
N ARG A 174 -22.16 0.40 -19.88
CA ARG A 174 -23.33 1.29 -19.88
C ARG A 174 -24.31 0.80 -20.94
N GLU A 175 -25.56 0.58 -20.55
CA GLU A 175 -26.63 0.33 -21.50
C GLU A 175 -26.90 1.61 -22.29
N VAL A 176 -27.12 1.43 -23.59
CA VAL A 176 -27.60 2.51 -24.47
C VAL A 176 -29.10 2.33 -24.52
N ALA A 177 -29.83 3.36 -24.03
CA ALA A 177 -31.28 3.41 -24.08
C ALA A 177 -31.78 3.49 -25.52
#